data_f015e2c7d6d4589c1679eed395a41216
#
_entry.id   f015e2c7d6d4589c1679eed395a41216
#
_cell.length_a   1.000
_cell.length_b   1.000
_cell.length_c   1.000
_cell.angle_alpha   90.00
_cell.angle_beta   90.00
_cell.angle_gamma   90.00
#
_symmetry.space_group_name_H-M   'P 1'
#
loop_
_entity.id
_entity.type
_entity.pdbx_description
1 polymer ?
#
loop_
_entity_poly.entity_id
_entity_poly.type
_entity_poly.pdbx_seq_one_letter_code
_entity_poly.pdbx_strand_id
1 'polypeptide(L)'
;RIRLAEGGPVDAPLVVLLSPFPESILSFAGSWKALTDKCRVIAIDLPGFGASEGDRRDMSPTAQGAHLAAIFDELDLHDIHLVGPDVGMGAALAYVLNHTHRVKSLVIGHGVGAPGPFKLAFMINMLAKFGVMRFTTGLLGAGPLIAFSSTLGAIRHRANPRQIDDYKRAYSGRTAEVVYWFQDFRSKASALAARVKEIELPTLIFWGEQDVLFDPSNAAHLDAAMPQSTLQMLPEAGHLAWADQPELFANMIIDWAETTHQ
;
A
#
# COMPACT_ATOMS: atom_id res chain seq x y z
N ARG A 1 -11.48 7.42 -14.18
CA ARG A 1 -12.08 6.09 -13.83
C ARG A 1 -11.20 5.38 -12.84
N ILE A 2 -11.81 4.78 -11.81
CA ILE A 2 -11.11 4.02 -10.77
C ILE A 2 -11.52 2.55 -10.89
N ARG A 3 -10.54 1.64 -10.87
CA ARG A 3 -10.80 0.20 -10.76
C ARG A 3 -10.95 -0.17 -9.30
N LEU A 4 -12.03 -0.85 -8.99
CA LEU A 4 -12.27 -1.45 -7.70
C LEU A 4 -12.86 -2.87 -7.84
N ALA A 5 -12.77 -3.65 -6.77
CA ALA A 5 -13.46 -4.91 -6.60
C ALA A 5 -14.13 -4.91 -5.23
N GLU A 6 -15.37 -5.44 -5.16
CA GLU A 6 -16.13 -5.54 -3.92
C GLU A 6 -16.58 -6.98 -3.69
N GLY A 7 -16.65 -7.41 -2.43
CA GLY A 7 -17.14 -8.72 -2.03
C GLY A 7 -17.39 -8.81 -0.52
N GLY A 8 -18.05 -9.91 -0.13
CA GLY A 8 -18.39 -10.18 1.26
C GLY A 8 -19.77 -9.67 1.70
N PRO A 9 -20.20 -10.00 2.94
CA PRO A 9 -21.50 -9.59 3.46
C PRO A 9 -21.58 -8.08 3.68
N VAL A 10 -22.69 -7.46 3.29
CA VAL A 10 -22.86 -5.99 3.35
C VAL A 10 -22.84 -5.46 4.79
N ASP A 11 -23.37 -6.26 5.74
CA ASP A 11 -23.49 -5.88 7.16
C ASP A 11 -22.23 -6.25 7.99
N ALA A 12 -21.19 -6.81 7.36
CA ALA A 12 -19.94 -7.15 8.01
C ALA A 12 -19.00 -5.90 8.11
N PRO A 13 -17.97 -5.95 8.98
CA PRO A 13 -16.99 -4.87 9.06
C PRO A 13 -16.42 -4.48 7.69
N LEU A 14 -16.38 -3.19 7.39
CA LEU A 14 -15.92 -2.68 6.10
C LEU A 14 -14.40 -2.56 6.08
N VAL A 15 -13.75 -3.34 5.24
CA VAL A 15 -12.31 -3.32 4.97
C VAL A 15 -12.05 -2.72 3.60
N VAL A 16 -11.27 -1.64 3.53
CA VAL A 16 -10.83 -1.04 2.27
C VAL A 16 -9.35 -1.32 2.05
N LEU A 17 -9.02 -2.05 0.99
CA LEU A 17 -7.65 -2.42 0.60
C LEU A 17 -7.14 -1.48 -0.49
N LEU A 18 -6.02 -0.83 -0.27
CA LEU A 18 -5.36 0.04 -1.25
C LEU A 18 -4.27 -0.74 -2.00
N SER A 19 -4.29 -0.68 -3.33
CA SER A 19 -3.34 -1.44 -4.14
C SER A 19 -1.89 -1.03 -3.91
N PRO A 20 -0.95 -1.99 -3.89
CA PRO A 20 0.48 -1.73 -3.84
C PRO A 20 1.06 -1.44 -5.24
N PHE A 21 2.30 -0.95 -5.29
CA PHE A 21 3.07 -0.72 -6.51
C PHE A 21 4.27 -1.68 -6.60
N PRO A 22 4.62 -2.23 -7.78
CA PRO A 22 4.03 -2.04 -9.13
C PRO A 22 2.92 -3.05 -9.47
N GLU A 23 2.17 -3.47 -8.51
CA GLU A 23 1.09 -4.44 -8.63
C GLU A 23 -0.27 -3.75 -8.85
N SER A 24 -1.34 -4.44 -8.50
CA SER A 24 -2.71 -3.96 -8.54
C SER A 24 -3.53 -4.66 -7.45
N ILE A 25 -4.84 -4.42 -7.40
CA ILE A 25 -5.75 -5.15 -6.48
C ILE A 25 -5.66 -6.67 -6.61
N LEU A 26 -5.18 -7.22 -7.73
CA LEU A 26 -4.95 -8.66 -7.89
C LEU A 26 -3.85 -9.21 -6.97
N SER A 27 -3.05 -8.37 -6.37
CA SER A 27 -2.07 -8.72 -5.35
C SER A 27 -2.72 -9.34 -4.10
N PHE A 28 -3.98 -8.97 -3.82
CA PHE A 28 -4.76 -9.50 -2.70
C PHE A 28 -5.53 -10.79 -3.02
N ALA A 29 -5.35 -11.39 -4.20
CA ALA A 29 -6.12 -12.56 -4.62
C ALA A 29 -5.98 -13.76 -3.67
N GLY A 30 -4.82 -13.92 -3.03
CA GLY A 30 -4.58 -15.00 -2.08
C GLY A 30 -5.35 -14.85 -0.76
N SER A 31 -5.57 -13.63 -0.29
CA SER A 31 -6.31 -13.31 0.94
C SER A 31 -7.80 -13.02 0.69
N TRP A 32 -8.20 -12.83 -0.58
CA TRP A 32 -9.54 -12.37 -0.95
C TRP A 32 -10.67 -13.20 -0.35
N LYS A 33 -10.60 -14.53 -0.52
CA LYS A 33 -11.67 -15.40 -0.03
C LYS A 33 -11.80 -15.35 1.48
N ALA A 34 -10.70 -15.46 2.20
CA ALA A 34 -10.73 -15.43 3.67
C ALA A 34 -11.30 -14.11 4.21
N LEU A 35 -10.90 -12.99 3.60
CA LEU A 35 -11.42 -11.66 3.95
C LEU A 35 -12.92 -11.55 3.64
N THR A 36 -13.36 -11.93 2.44
CA THR A 36 -14.76 -11.80 2.02
C THR A 36 -15.71 -12.79 2.70
N ASP A 37 -15.21 -13.85 3.30
CA ASP A 37 -16.01 -14.73 4.15
C ASP A 37 -16.42 -14.07 5.49
N LYS A 38 -15.72 -13.00 5.91
CA LYS A 38 -15.86 -12.36 7.23
C LYS A 38 -16.11 -10.86 7.19
N CYS A 39 -15.66 -10.17 6.16
CA CYS A 39 -15.71 -8.73 6.03
C CYS A 39 -16.38 -8.32 4.71
N ARG A 40 -17.00 -7.14 4.69
CA ARG A 40 -17.25 -6.43 3.44
C ARG A 40 -15.94 -5.83 2.96
N VAL A 41 -15.45 -6.24 1.81
CA VAL A 41 -14.14 -5.86 1.29
C VAL A 41 -14.30 -5.02 0.03
N ILE A 42 -13.65 -3.86 0.00
CA ILE A 42 -13.50 -3.04 -1.21
C ILE A 42 -12.00 -2.89 -1.47
N ALA A 43 -11.50 -3.45 -2.57
CA ALA A 43 -10.13 -3.26 -3.01
C ALA A 43 -10.08 -2.21 -4.13
N ILE A 44 -9.18 -1.23 -4.01
CA ILE A 44 -9.10 -0.07 -4.90
C ILE A 44 -7.70 0.02 -5.52
N ASP A 45 -7.62 0.06 -6.85
CA ASP A 45 -6.42 0.57 -7.50
C ASP A 45 -6.37 2.08 -7.33
N LEU A 46 -5.33 2.56 -6.65
CA LEU A 46 -5.16 3.99 -6.40
C LEU A 46 -5.03 4.80 -7.71
N PRO A 47 -5.52 6.05 -7.79
CA PRO A 47 -5.37 6.91 -8.96
C PRO A 47 -3.92 6.98 -9.46
N GLY A 48 -3.71 6.66 -10.73
CA GLY A 48 -2.38 6.57 -11.34
C GLY A 48 -1.65 5.24 -11.12
N PHE A 49 -2.14 4.36 -10.25
CA PHE A 49 -1.61 3.01 -10.00
C PHE A 49 -2.56 1.93 -10.50
N GLY A 50 -2.06 0.71 -10.64
CA GLY A 50 -2.85 -0.40 -11.15
C GLY A 50 -3.55 -0.05 -12.46
N ALA A 51 -4.79 -0.47 -12.64
CA ALA A 51 -5.59 -0.16 -13.83
C ALA A 51 -6.52 1.06 -13.66
N SER A 52 -6.33 1.86 -12.61
CA SER A 52 -6.99 3.14 -12.44
C SER A 52 -6.36 4.22 -13.32
N GLU A 53 -7.19 5.14 -13.82
CA GLU A 53 -6.72 6.33 -14.52
C GLU A 53 -6.02 7.29 -13.55
N GLY A 54 -5.16 8.13 -14.08
CA GLY A 54 -4.41 9.14 -13.34
C GLY A 54 -3.03 9.33 -13.94
N ASP A 55 -2.43 10.45 -13.60
CA ASP A 55 -1.07 10.81 -14.05
C ASP A 55 -0.14 11.03 -12.84
N ARG A 56 1.10 11.44 -13.11
CA ARG A 56 2.10 11.69 -12.08
C ARG A 56 1.63 12.64 -10.96
N ARG A 57 0.76 13.60 -11.27
CA ARG A 57 0.25 14.59 -10.28
C ARG A 57 -0.65 13.93 -9.25
N ASP A 58 -1.35 12.87 -9.65
CA ASP A 58 -2.25 12.11 -8.79
C ASP A 58 -1.51 11.17 -7.83
N MET A 59 -0.25 10.79 -8.13
CA MET A 59 0.48 9.75 -7.42
C MET A 59 1.11 10.19 -6.09
N SER A 60 1.12 11.47 -5.75
CA SER A 60 1.68 11.91 -4.46
C SER A 60 0.78 11.48 -3.30
N PRO A 61 1.33 11.15 -2.11
CA PRO A 61 0.52 10.81 -0.95
C PRO A 61 -0.59 11.82 -0.65
N THR A 62 -0.30 13.11 -0.73
CA THR A 62 -1.30 14.17 -0.51
C THR A 62 -2.42 14.15 -1.54
N ALA A 63 -2.09 13.96 -2.83
CA ALA A 63 -3.09 13.84 -3.88
C ALA A 63 -3.93 12.57 -3.69
N GLN A 64 -3.29 11.46 -3.34
CA GLN A 64 -3.96 10.20 -3.04
C GLN A 64 -4.95 10.34 -1.86
N GLY A 65 -4.55 11.02 -0.79
CA GLY A 65 -5.46 11.30 0.33
C GLY A 65 -6.69 12.09 -0.09
N ALA A 66 -6.54 13.10 -0.96
CA ALA A 66 -7.66 13.86 -1.52
C ALA A 66 -8.55 13.01 -2.44
N HIS A 67 -7.95 12.14 -3.26
CA HIS A 67 -8.71 11.21 -4.11
C HIS A 67 -9.48 10.18 -3.27
N LEU A 68 -8.90 9.64 -2.21
CA LEU A 68 -9.59 8.74 -1.30
C LEU A 68 -10.80 9.42 -0.65
N ALA A 69 -10.69 10.71 -0.27
CA ALA A 69 -11.83 11.47 0.23
C ALA A 69 -12.98 11.49 -0.77
N ALA A 70 -12.69 11.84 -2.03
CA ALA A 70 -13.69 11.88 -3.09
C ALA A 70 -14.29 10.48 -3.39
N ILE A 71 -13.46 9.43 -3.40
CA ILE A 71 -13.93 8.05 -3.62
C ILE A 71 -14.83 7.59 -2.48
N PHE A 72 -14.46 7.85 -1.23
CA PHE A 72 -15.25 7.44 -0.07
C PHE A 72 -16.54 8.26 0.05
N ASP A 73 -16.54 9.52 -0.38
CA ASP A 73 -17.75 10.33 -0.50
C ASP A 73 -18.71 9.78 -1.57
N GLU A 74 -18.20 9.47 -2.76
CA GLU A 74 -19.01 8.95 -3.88
C GLU A 74 -19.61 7.57 -3.57
N LEU A 75 -18.87 6.72 -2.83
CA LEU A 75 -19.32 5.39 -2.43
C LEU A 75 -20.06 5.38 -1.08
N ASP A 76 -20.22 6.53 -0.43
CA ASP A 76 -20.83 6.69 0.90
C ASP A 76 -20.24 5.72 1.95
N LEU A 77 -18.90 5.63 2.01
CA LEU A 77 -18.20 4.72 2.91
C LEU A 77 -17.96 5.36 4.27
N HIS A 78 -18.31 4.64 5.31
CA HIS A 78 -18.12 5.00 6.71
C HIS A 78 -17.62 3.81 7.51
N ASP A 79 -17.11 4.06 8.72
CA ASP A 79 -16.63 3.03 9.64
C ASP A 79 -15.56 2.10 9.04
N ILE A 80 -14.64 2.68 8.28
CA ILE A 80 -13.67 1.98 7.43
C ILE A 80 -12.51 1.43 8.27
N HIS A 81 -12.18 0.16 8.11
CA HIS A 81 -10.87 -0.40 8.44
C HIS A 81 -9.98 -0.25 7.21
N LEU A 82 -9.11 0.77 7.21
CA LEU A 82 -8.32 1.17 6.03
C LEU A 82 -6.99 0.43 6.00
N VAL A 83 -6.78 -0.38 4.96
CA VAL A 83 -5.59 -1.21 4.78
C VAL A 83 -4.73 -0.67 3.65
N GLY A 84 -3.53 -0.22 3.98
CA GLY A 84 -2.60 0.40 3.02
C GLY A 84 -1.20 -0.21 3.10
N PRO A 85 -0.87 -1.22 2.29
CA PRO A 85 0.51 -1.65 2.08
C PRO A 85 1.23 -0.76 1.07
N ASP A 86 2.54 -0.67 1.14
CA ASP A 86 3.45 -0.03 0.16
C ASP A 86 3.05 1.44 -0.15
N VAL A 87 2.72 1.78 -1.38
CA VAL A 87 2.23 3.14 -1.74
C VAL A 87 0.91 3.46 -1.07
N GLY A 88 0.09 2.44 -0.78
CA GLY A 88 -1.15 2.56 -0.05
C GLY A 88 -0.97 3.08 1.37
N MET A 89 0.15 2.79 2.03
CA MET A 89 0.48 3.35 3.35
C MET A 89 0.56 4.88 3.29
N GLY A 90 1.27 5.43 2.32
CA GLY A 90 1.37 6.88 2.16
C GLY A 90 0.01 7.53 1.87
N ALA A 91 -0.83 6.87 1.06
CA ALA A 91 -2.19 7.33 0.76
C ALA A 91 -3.10 7.31 2.00
N ALA A 92 -3.07 6.19 2.76
CA ALA A 92 -3.85 6.02 3.98
C ALA A 92 -3.47 7.07 5.04
N LEU A 93 -2.17 7.25 5.30
CA LEU A 93 -1.66 8.26 6.25
C LEU A 93 -2.09 9.67 5.83
N ALA A 94 -1.95 10.03 4.55
CA ALA A 94 -2.36 11.35 4.06
C ALA A 94 -3.87 11.57 4.16
N TYR A 95 -4.66 10.52 3.96
CA TYR A 95 -6.11 10.58 4.13
C TYR A 95 -6.51 10.83 5.59
N VAL A 96 -6.04 9.99 6.51
CA VAL A 96 -6.47 10.06 7.92
C VAL A 96 -5.99 11.31 8.64
N LEU A 97 -4.88 11.91 8.24
CA LEU A 97 -4.42 13.19 8.78
C LEU A 97 -5.42 14.35 8.57
N ASN A 98 -6.40 14.19 7.69
CA ASN A 98 -7.41 15.22 7.39
C ASN A 98 -8.86 14.69 7.50
N HIS A 99 -9.09 13.38 7.55
CA HIS A 99 -10.41 12.74 7.45
C HIS A 99 -10.55 11.55 8.43
N THR A 100 -10.24 11.72 9.70
CA THR A 100 -10.31 10.64 10.71
C THR A 100 -11.71 10.12 10.96
N HIS A 101 -12.74 10.95 10.80
CA HIS A 101 -14.12 10.65 11.18
C HIS A 101 -14.79 9.49 10.43
N ARG A 102 -14.20 9.04 9.30
CA ARG A 102 -14.70 7.92 8.51
C ARG A 102 -13.95 6.61 8.73
N VAL A 103 -12.82 6.66 9.45
CA VAL A 103 -11.93 5.52 9.64
C VAL A 103 -11.98 5.06 11.08
N LYS A 104 -12.28 3.78 11.29
CA LYS A 104 -12.23 3.14 12.61
C LYS A 104 -10.84 2.71 13.00
N SER A 105 -10.09 2.19 12.05
CA SER A 105 -8.72 1.75 12.30
C SER A 105 -7.87 1.73 11.03
N LEU A 106 -6.55 1.71 11.21
CA LEU A 106 -5.56 1.55 10.16
C LEU A 106 -4.87 0.18 10.24
N VAL A 107 -4.54 -0.38 9.07
CA VAL A 107 -3.60 -1.49 8.92
C VAL A 107 -2.59 -1.09 7.85
N ILE A 108 -1.36 -0.77 8.23
CA ILE A 108 -0.37 -0.17 7.34
C ILE A 108 0.99 -0.85 7.45
N GLY A 109 1.75 -0.84 6.36
CA GLY A 109 3.10 -1.41 6.37
C GLY A 109 3.82 -1.31 5.04
N HIS A 110 5.11 -1.62 5.05
CA HIS A 110 5.98 -1.72 3.86
C HIS A 110 6.05 -0.45 3.00
N GLY A 111 5.68 0.69 3.55
CA GLY A 111 5.53 1.94 2.79
C GLY A 111 6.31 3.10 3.37
N VAL A 112 5.92 4.28 2.91
CA VAL A 112 6.55 5.55 3.27
C VAL A 112 5.75 6.27 4.35
N GLY A 113 6.46 6.97 5.22
CA GLY A 113 5.88 7.76 6.31
C GLY A 113 6.47 7.41 7.67
N ALA A 114 7.37 6.41 7.76
CA ALA A 114 8.11 6.15 8.97
C ALA A 114 9.09 7.29 9.28
N PRO A 115 9.08 7.84 10.50
CA PRO A 115 10.05 8.85 10.91
C PRO A 115 11.44 8.25 11.16
N GLY A 116 12.47 9.10 11.22
CA GLY A 116 13.84 8.67 11.48
C GLY A 116 14.66 8.37 10.21
N PRO A 117 15.76 7.65 10.32
CA PRO A 117 16.63 7.33 9.20
C PRO A 117 15.99 6.25 8.31
N PHE A 118 15.11 6.68 7.41
CA PHE A 118 14.36 5.80 6.52
C PHE A 118 15.31 5.02 5.58
N LYS A 119 15.32 3.71 5.72
CA LYS A 119 16.23 2.81 5.02
C LYS A 119 15.52 2.14 3.84
N LEU A 120 16.09 2.29 2.67
CA LEU A 120 15.65 1.72 1.40
C LEU A 120 16.76 0.90 0.75
N ALA A 121 16.38 -0.09 -0.05
CA ALA A 121 17.31 -0.78 -0.93
C ALA A 121 18.08 0.20 -1.83
N PHE A 122 19.35 -0.12 -2.09
CA PHE A 122 20.25 0.71 -2.89
C PHE A 122 19.64 1.10 -4.24
N MET A 123 18.97 0.16 -4.91
CA MET A 123 18.37 0.39 -6.23
C MET A 123 17.19 1.38 -6.18
N ILE A 124 16.32 1.33 -5.17
CA ILE A 124 15.25 2.32 -4.99
C ILE A 124 15.84 3.71 -4.75
N ASN A 125 16.92 3.78 -3.95
CA ASN A 125 17.64 5.03 -3.76
C ASN A 125 18.24 5.59 -5.08
N MET A 126 18.76 4.71 -5.95
CA MET A 126 19.29 5.08 -7.24
C MET A 126 18.20 5.62 -8.19
N LEU A 127 17.03 4.96 -8.25
CA LEU A 127 15.87 5.44 -8.99
C LEU A 127 15.41 6.83 -8.50
N ALA A 128 15.41 7.04 -7.18
CA ALA A 128 15.03 8.33 -6.60
C ALA A 128 16.03 9.44 -6.94
N LYS A 129 17.34 9.15 -7.01
CA LYS A 129 18.40 10.15 -7.17
C LYS A 129 18.76 10.45 -8.62
N PHE A 130 18.84 9.44 -9.48
CA PHE A 130 19.48 9.58 -10.79
C PHE A 130 18.49 9.57 -11.95
N GLY A 131 18.39 10.69 -12.67
CA GLY A 131 17.50 10.87 -13.83
C GLY A 131 17.75 9.88 -14.95
N VAL A 132 19.04 9.50 -15.19
CA VAL A 132 19.40 8.53 -16.23
C VAL A 132 18.78 7.15 -15.94
N MET A 133 18.76 6.70 -14.69
CA MET A 133 18.12 5.42 -14.33
C MET A 133 16.60 5.47 -14.54
N ARG A 134 15.96 6.58 -14.18
CA ARG A 134 14.53 6.78 -14.47
C ARG A 134 14.22 6.74 -15.96
N PHE A 135 15.04 7.43 -16.74
CA PHE A 135 14.90 7.46 -18.20
C PHE A 135 15.04 6.07 -18.82
N THR A 136 16.08 5.31 -18.45
CA THR A 136 16.31 3.95 -18.99
C THR A 136 15.20 2.99 -18.55
N THR A 137 14.73 3.05 -17.31
CA THR A 137 13.61 2.23 -16.83
C THR A 137 12.31 2.58 -17.57
N GLY A 138 12.07 3.85 -17.83
CA GLY A 138 10.93 4.30 -18.63
C GLY A 138 10.95 3.73 -20.05
N LEU A 139 12.12 3.64 -20.68
CA LEU A 139 12.29 3.05 -22.02
C LEU A 139 12.11 1.53 -22.05
N LEU A 140 12.54 0.83 -21.01
CA LEU A 140 12.42 -0.63 -20.91
C LEU A 140 11.00 -1.12 -20.64
N GLY A 141 10.11 -0.20 -20.26
CA GLY A 141 8.72 -0.52 -19.94
C GLY A 141 8.54 -1.17 -18.55
N ALA A 142 7.32 -1.62 -18.26
CA ALA A 142 6.95 -2.13 -16.95
C ALA A 142 7.51 -3.53 -16.61
N GLY A 143 7.84 -4.34 -17.62
CA GLY A 143 8.27 -5.72 -17.43
C GLY A 143 9.43 -5.90 -16.45
N PRO A 144 10.57 -5.20 -16.62
CA PRO A 144 11.70 -5.29 -15.69
C PRO A 144 11.35 -4.86 -14.26
N LEU A 145 10.51 -3.85 -14.10
CA LEU A 145 10.08 -3.36 -12.78
C LEU A 145 9.23 -4.39 -12.04
N ILE A 146 8.29 -5.02 -12.75
CA ILE A 146 7.44 -6.09 -12.20
C ILE A 146 8.28 -7.33 -11.87
N ALA A 147 9.20 -7.72 -12.75
CA ALA A 147 10.12 -8.83 -12.49
C ALA A 147 11.00 -8.56 -11.26
N PHE A 148 11.48 -7.34 -11.10
CA PHE A 148 12.28 -6.93 -9.95
C PHE A 148 11.46 -7.01 -8.65
N SER A 149 10.27 -6.42 -8.60
CA SER A 149 9.38 -6.49 -7.44
C SER A 149 9.05 -7.93 -7.07
N SER A 150 8.62 -8.74 -8.04
CA SER A 150 8.25 -10.14 -7.82
C SER A 150 9.43 -11.04 -7.40
N THR A 151 10.66 -10.68 -7.75
CA THR A 151 11.84 -11.50 -7.45
C THR A 151 12.49 -11.12 -6.12
N LEU A 152 12.60 -9.82 -5.83
CA LEU A 152 13.25 -9.32 -4.62
C LEU A 152 12.27 -8.93 -3.53
N GLY A 153 11.05 -8.54 -3.88
CA GLY A 153 10.02 -8.17 -2.92
C GLY A 153 9.34 -9.36 -2.25
N ALA A 154 9.28 -10.51 -2.92
CA ALA A 154 8.61 -11.71 -2.40
C ALA A 154 9.61 -12.81 -2.04
N ILE A 155 9.38 -13.48 -0.93
CA ILE A 155 10.14 -14.67 -0.49
C ILE A 155 9.49 -15.94 -1.04
N ARG A 156 8.20 -16.10 -0.84
CA ARG A 156 7.42 -17.30 -1.20
C ARG A 156 6.53 -17.09 -2.40
N HIS A 157 5.91 -15.93 -2.51
CA HIS A 157 4.95 -15.63 -3.57
C HIS A 157 5.61 -15.62 -4.94
N ARG A 158 4.87 -16.15 -5.92
CA ARG A 158 5.19 -16.00 -7.35
C ARG A 158 3.90 -15.63 -8.07
N ALA A 159 3.87 -14.42 -8.63
CA ALA A 159 2.73 -13.95 -9.38
C ALA A 159 2.42 -14.90 -10.54
N ASN A 160 1.16 -15.29 -10.67
CA ASN A 160 0.71 -16.14 -11.77
C ASN A 160 0.63 -15.35 -13.10
N PRO A 161 0.53 -16.02 -14.27
CA PRO A 161 0.51 -15.33 -15.56
C PRO A 161 -0.58 -14.26 -15.67
N ARG A 162 -1.77 -14.46 -15.08
CA ARG A 162 -2.87 -13.50 -15.10
C ARG A 162 -2.53 -12.22 -14.31
N GLN A 163 -1.90 -12.36 -13.14
CA GLN A 163 -1.42 -11.23 -12.35
C GLN A 163 -0.34 -10.45 -13.11
N ILE A 164 0.66 -11.17 -13.67
CA ILE A 164 1.75 -10.55 -14.44
C ILE A 164 1.19 -9.78 -15.65
N ASP A 165 0.24 -10.34 -16.38
CA ASP A 165 -0.40 -9.69 -17.53
C ASP A 165 -1.20 -8.46 -17.11
N ASP A 166 -1.89 -8.51 -15.97
CA ASP A 166 -2.63 -7.38 -15.42
C ASP A 166 -1.67 -6.24 -15.04
N TYR A 167 -0.61 -6.55 -14.29
CA TYR A 167 0.40 -5.57 -13.88
C TYR A 167 1.10 -4.94 -15.08
N LYS A 168 1.49 -5.71 -16.09
CA LYS A 168 2.09 -5.19 -17.33
C LYS A 168 1.15 -4.26 -18.07
N ARG A 169 -0.13 -4.63 -18.21
CA ARG A 169 -1.15 -3.80 -18.87
C ARG A 169 -1.40 -2.50 -18.10
N ALA A 170 -1.46 -2.57 -16.77
CA ALA A 170 -1.68 -1.43 -15.90
C ALA A 170 -0.66 -0.31 -16.13
N TYR A 171 0.60 -0.65 -16.38
CA TYR A 171 1.69 0.31 -16.55
C TYR A 171 2.17 0.47 -18.01
N SER A 172 1.53 -0.20 -18.97
CA SER A 172 1.87 -0.06 -20.39
C SER A 172 1.64 1.39 -20.86
N GLY A 173 2.67 1.97 -21.49
CA GLY A 173 2.63 3.35 -21.98
C GLY A 173 2.79 4.42 -20.93
N ARG A 174 2.77 4.10 -19.64
CA ARG A 174 2.94 5.08 -18.53
C ARG A 174 4.09 4.79 -17.58
N THR A 175 4.94 3.82 -17.90
CA THR A 175 6.06 3.44 -17.03
C THR A 175 6.98 4.63 -16.70
N ALA A 176 7.21 5.53 -17.66
CA ALA A 176 8.03 6.73 -17.44
C ALA A 176 7.41 7.64 -16.36
N GLU A 177 6.09 7.88 -16.39
CA GLU A 177 5.40 8.72 -15.41
C GLU A 177 5.51 8.15 -14.00
N VAL A 178 5.27 6.84 -13.89
CA VAL A 178 5.34 6.12 -12.62
C VAL A 178 6.77 6.13 -12.05
N VAL A 179 7.77 5.92 -12.89
CA VAL A 179 9.17 5.95 -12.45
C VAL A 179 9.60 7.37 -12.04
N TYR A 180 9.07 8.41 -12.69
CA TYR A 180 9.28 9.80 -12.28
C TYR A 180 8.69 10.12 -10.90
N TRP A 181 7.67 9.39 -10.43
CA TRP A 181 7.16 9.52 -9.08
C TRP A 181 8.25 9.34 -8.02
N PHE A 182 9.21 8.45 -8.23
CA PHE A 182 10.35 8.26 -7.33
C PHE A 182 11.20 9.52 -7.12
N GLN A 183 11.14 10.50 -8.01
CA GLN A 183 11.92 11.75 -7.88
C GLN A 183 11.50 12.55 -6.64
N ASP A 184 10.19 12.62 -6.37
CA ASP A 184 9.63 13.45 -5.31
C ASP A 184 9.32 12.65 -4.03
N PHE A 185 9.51 11.33 -4.12
CA PHE A 185 9.14 10.37 -3.10
C PHE A 185 9.66 10.73 -1.70
N ARG A 186 10.95 11.08 -1.56
CA ARG A 186 11.56 11.32 -0.25
C ARG A 186 11.06 12.58 0.44
N SER A 187 10.87 13.67 -0.29
CA SER A 187 10.41 14.93 0.30
C SER A 187 8.97 14.81 0.80
N LYS A 188 8.12 14.11 0.05
CA LYS A 188 6.72 13.89 0.40
C LYS A 188 6.57 12.89 1.55
N ALA A 189 7.40 11.85 1.58
CA ALA A 189 7.49 10.90 2.68
C ALA A 189 7.89 11.58 4.01
N SER A 190 8.86 12.50 3.97
CA SER A 190 9.30 13.24 5.15
C SER A 190 8.20 14.12 5.75
N ALA A 191 7.36 14.71 4.91
CA ALA A 191 6.23 15.52 5.37
C ALA A 191 5.19 14.69 6.12
N LEU A 192 4.90 13.46 5.65
CA LEU A 192 4.03 12.52 6.37
C LEU A 192 4.66 12.05 7.68
N ALA A 193 5.93 11.65 7.64
CA ALA A 193 6.67 11.15 8.78
C ALA A 193 6.68 12.14 9.97
N ALA A 194 6.71 13.42 9.70
CA ALA A 194 6.65 14.46 10.74
C ALA A 194 5.30 14.51 11.46
N ARG A 195 4.24 14.01 10.83
CA ARG A 195 2.86 14.14 11.29
C ARG A 195 2.22 12.83 11.79
N VAL A 196 2.84 11.65 11.62
CA VAL A 196 2.25 10.37 12.05
C VAL A 196 1.87 10.34 13.54
N LYS A 197 2.57 11.11 14.37
CA LYS A 197 2.28 11.30 15.80
C LYS A 197 0.93 11.98 16.10
N GLU A 198 0.31 12.61 15.09
CA GLU A 198 -1.00 13.26 15.19
C GLU A 198 -2.15 12.25 14.98
N ILE A 199 -1.84 11.02 14.56
CA ILE A 199 -2.84 9.99 14.25
C ILE A 199 -3.15 9.23 15.55
N GLU A 200 -4.35 9.46 16.09
CA GLU A 200 -4.86 8.82 17.31
C GLU A 200 -5.77 7.60 17.02
N LEU A 201 -5.82 7.16 15.77
CA LEU A 201 -6.58 5.97 15.40
C LEU A 201 -5.86 4.69 15.83
N PRO A 202 -6.60 3.66 16.28
CA PRO A 202 -6.04 2.32 16.44
C PRO A 202 -5.34 1.89 15.15
N THR A 203 -4.05 1.60 15.22
CA THR A 203 -3.23 1.31 14.05
C THR A 203 -2.46 0.02 14.22
N LEU A 204 -2.68 -0.93 13.31
CA LEU A 204 -1.86 -2.12 13.18
C LEU A 204 -0.77 -1.87 12.14
N ILE A 205 0.48 -1.92 12.56
CA ILE A 205 1.64 -1.85 11.68
C ILE A 205 2.08 -3.28 11.42
N PHE A 206 2.15 -3.70 10.15
CA PHE A 206 2.67 -5.01 9.78
C PHE A 206 3.90 -4.89 8.90
N TRP A 207 4.85 -5.83 9.04
CA TRP A 207 6.08 -5.81 8.24
C TRP A 207 6.68 -7.20 8.11
N GLY A 208 7.16 -7.55 6.91
CA GLY A 208 7.89 -8.79 6.68
C GLY A 208 9.28 -8.72 7.29
N GLU A 209 9.67 -9.73 8.05
CA GLU A 209 10.98 -9.81 8.69
C GLU A 209 12.16 -9.81 7.69
N GLN A 210 11.89 -10.24 6.46
CA GLN A 210 12.87 -10.38 5.39
C GLN A 210 12.70 -9.33 4.27
N ASP A 211 12.08 -8.19 4.56
CA ASP A 211 11.93 -7.11 3.60
C ASP A 211 13.30 -6.50 3.26
N VAL A 212 13.76 -6.78 2.04
CA VAL A 212 15.03 -6.25 1.52
C VAL A 212 14.88 -4.93 0.77
N LEU A 213 13.65 -4.49 0.49
CA LEU A 213 13.38 -3.24 -0.21
C LEU A 213 13.19 -2.07 0.77
N PHE A 214 12.46 -2.31 1.84
CA PHE A 214 12.23 -1.37 2.93
C PHE A 214 12.65 -2.04 4.25
N ASP A 215 13.79 -1.64 4.78
CA ASP A 215 14.39 -2.25 5.98
C ASP A 215 13.34 -2.36 7.12
N PRO A 216 13.20 -3.55 7.75
CA PRO A 216 12.22 -3.77 8.81
C PRO A 216 12.34 -2.83 10.01
N SER A 217 13.50 -2.20 10.24
CA SER A 217 13.65 -1.18 11.29
C SER A 217 12.77 0.07 11.07
N ASN A 218 12.28 0.28 9.83
CA ASN A 218 11.32 1.35 9.56
C ASN A 218 10.00 1.12 10.30
N ALA A 219 9.59 -0.15 10.47
CA ALA A 219 8.38 -0.52 11.21
C ALA A 219 8.49 -0.13 12.70
N ALA A 220 9.61 -0.42 13.33
CA ALA A 220 9.86 -0.05 14.72
C ALA A 220 9.90 1.48 14.93
N HIS A 221 10.46 2.22 13.97
CA HIS A 221 10.44 3.70 14.02
C HIS A 221 9.02 4.26 13.89
N LEU A 222 8.19 3.64 13.05
CA LEU A 222 6.80 4.03 12.87
C LEU A 222 5.99 3.76 14.14
N ASP A 223 6.13 2.56 14.70
CA ASP A 223 5.45 2.15 15.93
C ASP A 223 5.82 3.05 17.11
N ALA A 224 7.09 3.35 17.27
CA ALA A 224 7.54 4.26 18.33
C ALA A 224 7.01 5.71 18.20
N ALA A 225 6.55 6.10 17.02
CA ALA A 225 6.07 7.45 16.74
C ALA A 225 4.53 7.58 16.78
N MET A 226 3.79 6.50 16.61
CA MET A 226 2.33 6.52 16.56
C MET A 226 1.73 6.20 17.95
N PRO A 227 0.81 7.02 18.49
CA PRO A 227 0.34 6.91 19.88
C PRO A 227 -0.45 5.62 20.18
N GLN A 228 -1.18 5.10 19.20
CA GLN A 228 -2.06 3.94 19.34
C GLN A 228 -1.73 2.84 18.32
N SER A 229 -0.45 2.53 18.18
CA SER A 229 -0.01 1.48 17.27
C SER A 229 0.27 0.16 17.98
N THR A 230 0.16 -0.91 17.21
CA THR A 230 0.62 -2.26 17.52
C THR A 230 1.44 -2.77 16.36
N LEU A 231 2.66 -3.22 16.60
CA LEU A 231 3.53 -3.77 15.58
C LEU A 231 3.42 -5.29 15.52
N GLN A 232 3.15 -5.81 14.33
CA GLN A 232 3.18 -7.25 14.03
C GLN A 232 4.19 -7.55 12.92
N MET A 233 5.27 -8.22 13.28
CA MET A 233 6.24 -8.73 12.29
C MET A 233 5.73 -10.04 11.70
N LEU A 234 5.84 -10.18 10.37
CA LEU A 234 5.41 -11.37 9.64
C LEU A 234 6.63 -12.25 9.32
N PRO A 235 6.73 -13.46 9.93
CA PRO A 235 7.84 -14.35 9.69
C PRO A 235 7.80 -14.88 8.25
N GLU A 236 8.99 -15.15 7.68
CA GLU A 236 9.14 -15.70 6.34
C GLU A 236 8.42 -14.89 5.24
N ALA A 237 8.29 -13.57 5.43
CA ALA A 237 7.71 -12.64 4.50
C ALA A 237 8.71 -11.56 4.12
N GLY A 238 8.73 -11.20 2.84
CA GLY A 238 9.51 -10.10 2.28
C GLY A 238 8.69 -8.81 2.22
N HIS A 239 9.00 -7.97 1.24
CA HIS A 239 8.28 -6.72 0.99
C HIS A 239 6.80 -6.95 0.60
N LEU A 240 6.53 -8.00 -0.17
CA LEU A 240 5.17 -8.37 -0.58
C LEU A 240 4.52 -9.31 0.46
N ALA A 241 4.54 -8.92 1.73
CA ALA A 241 4.12 -9.77 2.85
C ALA A 241 2.65 -10.22 2.74
N TRP A 242 1.76 -9.40 2.19
CA TRP A 242 0.36 -9.74 1.90
C TRP A 242 0.20 -10.87 0.87
N ALA A 243 1.20 -11.03 0.01
CA ALA A 243 1.24 -12.09 -1.00
C ALA A 243 2.06 -13.30 -0.55
N ASP A 244 3.12 -13.11 0.24
CA ASP A 244 3.94 -14.17 0.82
C ASP A 244 3.18 -14.97 1.88
N GLN A 245 2.35 -14.31 2.68
CA GLN A 245 1.60 -14.88 3.81
C GLN A 245 0.11 -14.49 3.74
N PRO A 246 -0.61 -14.86 2.66
CA PRO A 246 -1.95 -14.32 2.40
C PRO A 246 -2.98 -14.72 3.47
N GLU A 247 -2.87 -15.92 4.05
CA GLU A 247 -3.75 -16.37 5.13
C GLU A 247 -3.49 -15.62 6.44
N LEU A 248 -2.20 -15.46 6.79
CA LEU A 248 -1.82 -14.70 7.98
C LEU A 248 -2.22 -13.22 7.85
N PHE A 249 -2.02 -12.63 6.68
CA PHE A 249 -2.44 -11.27 6.37
C PHE A 249 -3.96 -11.10 6.48
N ALA A 250 -4.75 -12.04 5.96
CA ALA A 250 -6.20 -12.00 6.07
C ALA A 250 -6.67 -12.11 7.52
N ASN A 251 -6.15 -13.10 8.26
CA ASN A 251 -6.54 -13.32 9.66
C ASN A 251 -6.19 -12.10 10.53
N MET A 252 -5.00 -11.54 10.36
CA MET A 252 -4.56 -10.33 11.05
C MET A 252 -5.53 -9.16 10.85
N ILE A 253 -6.02 -8.94 9.63
CA ILE A 253 -6.99 -7.88 9.33
C ILE A 253 -8.35 -8.18 9.95
N ILE A 254 -8.83 -9.43 9.87
CA ILE A 254 -10.09 -9.86 10.42
C ILE A 254 -10.09 -9.65 11.94
N ASP A 255 -9.07 -10.17 12.63
CA ASP A 255 -8.94 -10.07 14.10
C ASP A 255 -8.85 -8.58 14.53
N TRP A 256 -8.12 -7.77 13.77
CA TRP A 256 -8.01 -6.34 14.02
C TRP A 256 -9.33 -5.60 13.84
N ALA A 257 -10.06 -5.88 12.76
CA ALA A 257 -11.36 -5.28 12.50
C ALA A 257 -12.39 -5.68 13.58
N GLU A 258 -12.43 -6.94 14.00
CA GLU A 258 -13.32 -7.41 15.06
C GLU A 258 -13.01 -6.75 16.42
N THR A 259 -11.73 -6.59 16.76
CA THR A 259 -11.29 -5.98 18.02
C THR A 259 -11.57 -4.48 18.08
N THR A 260 -11.45 -3.78 16.95
CA THR A 260 -11.64 -2.32 16.89
C THR A 260 -13.05 -1.91 16.46
N HIS A 261 -13.93 -2.85 16.22
CA HIS A 261 -15.33 -2.59 15.86
C HIS A 261 -16.22 -2.30 17.07
N GLN A 262 -15.76 -2.66 18.29
CA GLN A 262 -16.46 -2.39 19.56
C GLN A 262 -16.30 -0.94 19.98
#